data_5c1413ef4c38241624ff65bb92d224f7
#
_entry.id   5c1413ef4c38241624ff65bb92d224f7
#
_cell.length_a   1.000
_cell.length_b   1.000
_cell.length_c   1.000
_cell.angle_alpha   90.00
_cell.angle_beta   90.00
_cell.angle_gamma   90.00
#
_symmetry.space_group_name_H-M   'P 1'
#
loop_
_entity.id
_entity.type
_entity.pdbx_description
1 polymer ?
#
loop_
_entity_poly.entity_id
_entity_poly.type
_entity_poly.pdbx_seq_one_letter_code
_entity_poly.pdbx_strand_id
1 'polypeptide(L)'
;MTTTTSPPALTKAPAHPPSPRFSGSGVLRQITVLSGRSLRVLREPAMVLPGVLEPILMLTVFSQVFKSVSQTSSFPPGVTYIDYLLPAFLVTSSISAGLKSGVALTTEMNNGIVSRFKAMPIRTGSVLVGRSIADTMLNVVNLIVMLAAATLVFGYGPEGGVLGSLGAALIAVVLGWSLGWLFMALSAWLRRPESLQPIGGMVNMVLLFASNAFVPADGLPGWLKAVAEVNPMSHAITAARDLALGDPDPGTILATLLCCLVLVVVTVPLAIRSFRRAT
;
A
#
# COMPACT_ATOMS: atom_id res chain seq x y z
N MET A 1 50.02 48.82 50.32
CA MET A 1 48.64 49.19 49.95
C MET A 1 48.21 48.21 48.89
N THR A 2 47.53 47.16 49.30
CA THR A 2 46.97 46.10 48.40
C THR A 2 45.50 46.37 48.19
N THR A 3 45.15 46.83 46.99
CA THR A 3 43.76 47.07 46.58
C THR A 3 43.12 45.77 46.17
N THR A 4 42.21 45.27 47.00
CA THR A 4 41.36 44.07 46.69
C THR A 4 40.22 44.54 45.79
N THR A 5 40.26 44.17 44.51
CA THR A 5 39.16 44.38 43.59
C THR A 5 38.14 43.21 43.72
N SER A 6 36.95 43.55 44.17
CA SER A 6 35.83 42.59 44.23
C SER A 6 35.41 42.12 42.81
N PRO A 7 35.11 40.84 42.60
CA PRO A 7 34.62 40.36 41.31
C PRO A 7 33.22 40.91 40.96
N PRO A 8 32.92 41.21 39.70
CA PRO A 8 31.65 41.76 39.27
C PRO A 8 30.51 40.78 39.53
N ALA A 9 29.38 41.27 40.03
CA ALA A 9 28.18 40.51 40.30
C ALA A 9 27.65 39.85 39.00
N LEU A 10 27.49 38.55 39.03
CA LEU A 10 26.87 37.78 37.94
C LEU A 10 25.43 38.27 37.72
N THR A 11 25.23 38.99 36.64
CA THR A 11 23.89 39.41 36.19
C THR A 11 23.07 38.17 35.92
N LYS A 12 21.97 37.98 36.65
CA LYS A 12 21.02 36.87 36.49
C LYS A 12 20.52 36.86 35.06
N ALA A 13 20.82 35.77 34.33
CA ALA A 13 20.33 35.59 32.97
C ALA A 13 18.79 35.72 32.94
N PRO A 14 18.22 36.38 31.94
CA PRO A 14 16.77 36.50 31.82
C PRO A 14 16.13 35.13 31.79
N ALA A 15 15.11 34.94 32.63
CA ALA A 15 14.34 33.69 32.68
C ALA A 15 13.77 33.40 31.29
N HIS A 16 14.13 32.25 30.73
CA HIS A 16 13.55 31.79 29.47
C HIS A 16 12.01 31.78 29.61
N PRO A 17 11.29 32.35 28.63
CA PRO A 17 9.83 32.24 28.62
C PRO A 17 9.43 30.76 28.64
N PRO A 18 8.36 30.38 29.36
CA PRO A 18 7.92 29.01 29.43
C PRO A 18 7.63 28.52 28.00
N SER A 19 8.26 27.39 27.62
CA SER A 19 8.04 26.75 26.33
C SER A 19 6.52 26.54 26.12
N PRO A 20 5.97 26.92 24.97
CA PRO A 20 4.55 26.70 24.68
C PRO A 20 4.22 25.23 24.89
N ARG A 21 3.30 24.96 25.81
CA ARG A 21 2.73 23.60 25.97
C ARG A 21 1.97 23.28 24.71
N PHE A 22 2.61 22.60 23.76
CA PHE A 22 1.92 21.98 22.65
C PHE A 22 1.02 20.87 23.21
N SER A 23 -0.26 21.17 23.42
CA SER A 23 -1.27 20.14 23.60
C SER A 23 -1.24 19.29 22.33
N GLY A 24 -0.89 18.00 22.47
CA GLY A 24 -0.75 17.10 21.32
C GLY A 24 -2.01 17.18 20.47
N SER A 25 -1.84 17.61 19.23
CA SER A 25 -2.96 17.63 18.27
C SER A 25 -3.49 16.22 18.16
N GLY A 26 -4.79 16.01 18.43
CA GLY A 26 -5.40 14.68 18.42
C GLY A 26 -5.09 13.96 17.11
N VAL A 27 -4.98 12.65 17.17
CA VAL A 27 -4.68 11.76 16.02
C VAL A 27 -5.55 12.11 14.80
N LEU A 28 -6.82 12.47 15.01
CA LEU A 28 -7.74 12.91 13.95
C LEU A 28 -7.26 14.18 13.23
N ARG A 29 -6.73 15.17 13.95
CA ARG A 29 -6.21 16.40 13.34
C ARG A 29 -4.90 16.14 12.57
N GLN A 30 -4.09 15.20 13.03
CA GLN A 30 -2.90 14.77 12.30
C GLN A 30 -3.28 14.05 11.00
N ILE A 31 -4.30 13.19 11.04
CA ILE A 31 -4.84 12.50 9.86
C ILE A 31 -5.38 13.52 8.85
N THR A 32 -6.20 14.49 9.27
CA THR A 32 -6.78 15.48 8.35
C THR A 32 -5.73 16.39 7.70
N VAL A 33 -4.69 16.78 8.43
CA VAL A 33 -3.59 17.60 7.89
C VAL A 33 -2.73 16.78 6.91
N LEU A 34 -2.43 15.51 7.23
CA LEU A 34 -1.68 14.62 6.35
C LEU A 34 -2.48 14.25 5.10
N SER A 35 -3.78 13.96 5.24
CA SER A 35 -4.69 13.71 4.13
C SER A 35 -4.82 14.92 3.19
N GLY A 36 -4.94 16.14 3.75
CA GLY A 36 -4.99 17.37 2.95
C GLY A 36 -3.69 17.63 2.19
N ARG A 37 -2.54 17.20 2.71
CA ARG A 37 -1.25 17.26 2.02
C ARG A 37 -1.16 16.21 0.91
N SER A 38 -1.66 15.00 1.14
CA SER A 38 -1.70 13.93 0.15
C SER A 38 -2.63 14.25 -1.03
N LEU A 39 -3.76 14.92 -0.77
CA LEU A 39 -4.65 15.42 -1.82
C LEU A 39 -4.01 16.52 -2.69
N ARG A 40 -3.00 17.24 -2.21
CA ARG A 40 -2.25 18.20 -3.03
C ARG A 40 -1.36 17.51 -4.07
N VAL A 41 -0.90 16.29 -3.80
CA VAL A 41 -0.15 15.46 -4.77
C VAL A 41 -1.01 15.14 -6.00
N LEU A 42 -2.34 15.05 -5.85
CA LEU A 42 -3.26 14.89 -6.99
C LEU A 42 -3.28 16.08 -7.94
N ARG A 43 -2.79 17.25 -7.53
CA ARG A 43 -2.64 18.43 -8.38
C ARG A 43 -1.35 18.38 -9.22
N GLU A 44 -0.47 17.43 -8.95
CA GLU A 44 0.74 17.18 -9.73
C GLU A 44 0.54 15.93 -10.61
N PRO A 45 0.01 16.08 -11.86
CA PRO A 45 -0.29 14.94 -12.74
C PRO A 45 0.94 14.08 -13.01
N ALA A 46 2.14 14.67 -12.95
CA ALA A 46 3.40 13.96 -13.11
C ALA A 46 3.65 12.87 -12.05
N MET A 47 3.04 12.95 -10.86
CA MET A 47 3.18 11.94 -9.82
C MET A 47 2.12 10.82 -9.90
N VAL A 48 0.93 11.15 -10.41
CA VAL A 48 -0.18 10.19 -10.56
C VAL A 48 -0.06 9.39 -11.86
N LEU A 49 0.38 10.06 -12.94
CA LEU A 49 0.44 9.49 -14.28
C LEU A 49 1.22 8.17 -14.39
N PRO A 50 2.43 8.01 -13.80
CA PRO A 50 3.16 6.74 -13.87
C PRO A 50 2.44 5.60 -13.15
N GLY A 51 1.74 5.90 -12.04
CA GLY A 51 1.00 4.90 -11.25
C GLY A 51 -0.24 4.35 -11.97
N VAL A 52 -0.76 5.07 -12.95
CA VAL A 52 -1.92 4.68 -13.76
C VAL A 52 -1.49 4.19 -15.13
N LEU A 53 -0.49 4.81 -15.72
CA LEU A 53 -0.04 4.49 -17.08
C LEU A 53 0.56 3.08 -17.16
N GLU A 54 1.38 2.69 -16.20
CA GLU A 54 2.00 1.35 -16.15
C GLU A 54 0.95 0.23 -16.15
N PRO A 55 -0.06 0.20 -15.24
CA PRO A 55 -1.12 -0.80 -15.27
C PRO A 55 -1.95 -0.76 -16.56
N ILE A 56 -2.25 0.41 -17.10
CA ILE A 56 -3.02 0.54 -18.35
C ILE A 56 -2.24 -0.03 -19.54
N LEU A 57 -0.94 0.27 -19.64
CA LEU A 57 -0.10 -0.30 -20.69
C LEU A 57 -0.03 -1.83 -20.55
N MET A 58 0.17 -2.32 -19.34
CA MET A 58 0.17 -3.77 -19.06
C MET A 58 -1.18 -4.39 -19.43
N LEU A 59 -2.29 -3.78 -19.00
CA LEU A 59 -3.64 -4.23 -19.36
C LEU A 59 -3.82 -4.30 -20.89
N THR A 60 -3.34 -3.28 -21.61
CA THR A 60 -3.38 -3.25 -23.08
C THR A 60 -2.59 -4.41 -23.69
N VAL A 61 -1.34 -4.60 -23.26
CA VAL A 61 -0.47 -5.67 -23.77
C VAL A 61 -1.07 -7.04 -23.45
N PHE A 62 -1.44 -7.27 -22.20
CA PHE A 62 -1.98 -8.57 -21.78
C PHE A 62 -3.32 -8.89 -22.43
N SER A 63 -4.19 -7.89 -22.62
CA SER A 63 -5.47 -8.09 -23.31
C SER A 63 -5.30 -8.53 -24.77
N GLN A 64 -4.21 -8.10 -25.42
CA GLN A 64 -3.90 -8.52 -26.81
C GLN A 64 -3.18 -9.87 -26.85
N VAL A 65 -2.17 -10.06 -25.98
CA VAL A 65 -1.36 -11.28 -25.94
C VAL A 65 -2.20 -12.50 -25.52
N PHE A 66 -3.05 -12.35 -24.54
CA PHE A 66 -3.86 -13.44 -23.98
C PHE A 66 -5.29 -13.47 -24.51
N LYS A 67 -5.58 -12.77 -25.61
CA LYS A 67 -6.90 -12.81 -26.26
C LYS A 67 -7.35 -14.25 -26.59
N SER A 68 -6.42 -15.14 -26.94
CA SER A 68 -6.69 -16.54 -27.19
C SER A 68 -7.10 -17.33 -25.93
N VAL A 69 -6.71 -16.88 -24.74
CA VAL A 69 -7.07 -17.53 -23.47
C VAL A 69 -8.57 -17.40 -23.20
N SER A 70 -9.19 -16.29 -23.59
CA SER A 70 -10.65 -16.10 -23.46
C SER A 70 -11.47 -17.06 -24.34
N GLN A 71 -10.83 -17.77 -25.28
CA GLN A 71 -11.46 -18.75 -26.16
C GLN A 71 -11.27 -20.20 -25.67
N THR A 72 -10.59 -20.39 -24.53
CA THR A 72 -10.40 -21.74 -23.94
C THR A 72 -11.60 -22.15 -23.11
N SER A 73 -11.85 -23.49 -23.05
CA SER A 73 -12.94 -24.05 -22.26
C SER A 73 -12.86 -23.80 -20.75
N SER A 74 -11.68 -23.44 -20.26
CA SER A 74 -11.43 -23.10 -18.84
C SER A 74 -11.77 -21.64 -18.51
N PHE A 75 -12.12 -20.81 -19.52
CA PHE A 75 -12.45 -19.40 -19.30
C PHE A 75 -13.96 -19.24 -19.08
N PRO A 76 -14.39 -18.37 -18.13
CA PRO A 76 -15.81 -18.16 -17.86
C PRO A 76 -16.55 -17.67 -19.12
N PRO A 77 -17.68 -18.30 -19.49
CA PRO A 77 -18.45 -17.91 -20.66
C PRO A 77 -19.06 -16.51 -20.47
N GLY A 78 -19.02 -15.69 -21.52
CA GLY A 78 -19.62 -14.36 -21.51
C GLY A 78 -18.76 -13.26 -20.87
N VAL A 79 -17.65 -13.59 -20.21
CA VAL A 79 -16.77 -12.61 -19.56
C VAL A 79 -15.73 -12.10 -20.57
N THR A 80 -15.59 -10.77 -20.66
CA THR A 80 -14.51 -10.16 -21.45
C THR A 80 -13.16 -10.37 -20.72
N TYR A 81 -12.08 -10.59 -21.47
CA TYR A 81 -10.77 -10.80 -20.83
C TYR A 81 -10.31 -9.60 -19.99
N ILE A 82 -10.76 -8.39 -20.32
CA ILE A 82 -10.50 -7.18 -19.54
C ILE A 82 -11.23 -7.21 -18.19
N ASP A 83 -12.50 -7.66 -18.17
CA ASP A 83 -13.29 -7.76 -16.94
C ASP A 83 -12.71 -8.83 -16.00
N TYR A 84 -12.11 -9.87 -16.57
CA TYR A 84 -11.37 -10.90 -15.83
C TYR A 84 -10.05 -10.39 -15.26
N LEU A 85 -9.30 -9.59 -16.02
CA LEU A 85 -7.92 -9.21 -15.74
C LEU A 85 -7.81 -7.99 -14.82
N LEU A 86 -8.74 -7.02 -14.96
CA LEU A 86 -8.66 -5.75 -14.21
C LEU A 86 -8.64 -5.93 -12.69
N PRO A 87 -9.46 -6.81 -12.06
CA PRO A 87 -9.36 -7.07 -10.62
C PRO A 87 -7.96 -7.51 -10.17
N ALA A 88 -7.27 -8.32 -10.97
CA ALA A 88 -5.89 -8.73 -10.70
C ALA A 88 -4.91 -7.54 -10.75
N PHE A 89 -5.10 -6.62 -11.68
CA PHE A 89 -4.29 -5.41 -11.74
C PHE A 89 -4.56 -4.44 -10.60
N LEU A 90 -5.82 -4.32 -10.11
CA LEU A 90 -6.15 -3.55 -8.92
C LEU A 90 -5.38 -4.09 -7.71
N VAL A 91 -5.38 -5.40 -7.50
CA VAL A 91 -4.66 -6.08 -6.42
C VAL A 91 -3.15 -5.87 -6.55
N THR A 92 -2.58 -6.10 -7.72
CA THR A 92 -1.14 -5.92 -7.99
C THR A 92 -0.69 -4.48 -7.78
N SER A 93 -1.47 -3.51 -8.24
CA SER A 93 -1.21 -2.07 -8.06
C SER A 93 -1.20 -1.69 -6.58
N SER A 94 -2.13 -2.24 -5.79
CA SER A 94 -2.20 -2.02 -4.35
C SER A 94 -1.00 -2.60 -3.59
N ILE A 95 -0.52 -3.78 -3.98
CA ILE A 95 0.69 -4.39 -3.41
C ILE A 95 1.92 -3.52 -3.74
N SER A 96 2.02 -3.05 -4.98
CA SER A 96 3.09 -2.14 -5.42
C SER A 96 3.07 -0.81 -4.66
N ALA A 97 1.88 -0.27 -4.34
CA ALA A 97 1.73 0.91 -3.50
C ALA A 97 2.25 0.65 -2.07
N GLY A 98 1.96 -0.52 -1.50
CA GLY A 98 2.50 -0.96 -0.20
C GLY A 98 4.03 -1.04 -0.20
N LEU A 99 4.64 -1.58 -1.27
CA LEU A 99 6.09 -1.62 -1.44
C LEU A 99 6.69 -0.21 -1.50
N LYS A 100 6.10 0.69 -2.29
CA LYS A 100 6.52 2.11 -2.37
C LYS A 100 6.49 2.79 -1.00
N SER A 101 5.49 2.49 -0.16
CA SER A 101 5.40 2.98 1.23
C SER A 101 6.58 2.50 2.07
N GLY A 102 6.94 1.21 1.99
CA GLY A 102 8.12 0.64 2.67
C GLY A 102 9.42 1.29 2.23
N VAL A 103 9.64 1.45 0.92
CA VAL A 103 10.85 2.09 0.35
C VAL A 103 10.97 3.54 0.81
N ALA A 104 9.88 4.30 0.76
CA ALA A 104 9.86 5.68 1.19
C ALA A 104 10.12 5.82 2.70
N LEU A 105 9.65 4.86 3.53
CA LEU A 105 9.97 4.82 4.97
C LEU A 105 11.48 4.63 5.18
N THR A 106 12.13 3.72 4.44
CA THR A 106 13.58 3.51 4.53
C THR A 106 14.36 4.77 4.15
N THR A 107 13.93 5.45 3.10
CA THR A 107 14.55 6.70 2.65
C THR A 107 14.44 7.80 3.73
N GLU A 108 13.29 7.94 4.38
CA GLU A 108 13.09 8.89 5.47
C GLU A 108 13.95 8.55 6.71
N MET A 109 14.12 7.25 7.00
CA MET A 109 15.03 6.82 8.07
C MET A 109 16.47 7.22 7.78
N ASN A 110 16.94 7.05 6.55
CA ASN A 110 18.30 7.38 6.15
C ASN A 110 18.55 8.90 6.10
N ASN A 111 17.53 9.69 5.77
CA ASN A 111 17.63 11.16 5.74
C ASN A 111 17.59 11.82 7.13
N GLY A 112 17.62 11.06 8.20
CA GLY A 112 17.64 11.57 9.56
C GLY A 112 16.35 12.25 10.02
N ILE A 113 15.25 12.13 9.25
CA ILE A 113 13.95 12.67 9.63
C ILE A 113 13.45 12.00 10.90
N VAL A 114 13.78 10.74 11.10
CA VAL A 114 13.42 9.96 12.29
C VAL A 114 14.11 10.50 13.54
N SER A 115 15.36 10.99 13.44
CA SER A 115 16.08 11.62 14.56
C SER A 115 15.38 12.91 15.02
N ARG A 116 14.77 13.66 14.10
CA ARG A 116 13.98 14.85 14.42
C ARG A 116 12.67 14.49 15.12
N PHE A 117 12.03 13.37 14.75
CA PHE A 117 10.82 12.89 15.43
C PHE A 117 11.11 12.44 16.87
N LYS A 118 12.32 11.93 17.19
CA LYS A 118 12.72 11.59 18.57
C LYS A 118 12.81 12.81 19.49
N ALA A 119 13.17 13.97 18.95
CA ALA A 119 13.21 15.22 19.72
C ALA A 119 11.81 15.76 20.07
N MET A 120 10.76 15.20 19.45
CA MET A 120 9.37 15.57 19.72
C MET A 120 8.71 14.51 20.63
N PRO A 121 7.82 14.88 21.56
CA PRO A 121 7.11 13.96 22.45
C PRO A 121 5.98 13.21 21.68
N ILE A 122 6.34 12.52 20.59
CA ILE A 122 5.39 11.80 19.72
C ILE A 122 5.67 10.30 19.83
N ARG A 123 4.61 9.49 19.96
CA ARG A 123 4.75 8.03 19.96
C ARG A 123 5.15 7.55 18.57
N THR A 124 6.25 6.84 18.46
CA THR A 124 6.80 6.28 17.22
C THR A 124 5.76 5.50 16.39
N GLY A 125 4.90 4.75 17.08
CA GLY A 125 3.81 4.00 16.41
C GLY A 125 2.78 4.90 15.72
N SER A 126 2.49 6.08 16.26
CA SER A 126 1.51 7.01 15.65
C SER A 126 2.01 7.57 14.32
N VAL A 127 3.32 7.71 14.14
CA VAL A 127 3.92 8.17 12.87
C VAL A 127 3.72 7.10 11.78
N LEU A 128 4.00 5.82 12.10
CA LEU A 128 3.82 4.72 11.16
C LEU A 128 2.35 4.54 10.76
N VAL A 129 1.44 4.60 11.74
CA VAL A 129 -0.01 4.49 11.47
C VAL A 129 -0.50 5.66 10.62
N GLY A 130 -0.13 6.90 10.98
CA GLY A 130 -0.52 8.08 10.20
C GLY A 130 -0.02 8.03 8.76
N ARG A 131 1.21 7.54 8.55
CA ARG A 131 1.76 7.30 7.23
C ARG A 131 0.98 6.23 6.48
N SER A 132 0.77 5.07 7.10
CA SER A 132 0.03 3.96 6.50
C SER A 132 -1.36 4.40 6.02
N ILE A 133 -2.08 5.21 6.79
CA ILE A 133 -3.38 5.77 6.39
C ILE A 133 -3.23 6.72 5.19
N ALA A 134 -2.23 7.60 5.19
CA ALA A 134 -2.00 8.52 4.08
C ALA A 134 -1.67 7.79 2.77
N ASP A 135 -0.78 6.79 2.85
CA ASP A 135 -0.40 5.97 1.69
C ASP A 135 -1.59 5.15 1.17
N THR A 136 -2.44 4.64 2.07
CA THR A 136 -3.68 3.94 1.70
C THR A 136 -4.67 4.87 0.98
N MET A 137 -4.82 6.10 1.45
CA MET A 137 -5.67 7.09 0.76
C MET A 137 -5.18 7.40 -0.66
N LEU A 138 -3.86 7.55 -0.84
CA LEU A 138 -3.28 7.73 -2.17
C LEU A 138 -3.54 6.50 -3.05
N ASN A 139 -3.41 5.30 -2.50
CA ASN A 139 -3.71 4.07 -3.22
C ASN A 139 -5.18 3.99 -3.65
N VAL A 140 -6.13 4.32 -2.75
CA VAL A 140 -7.57 4.38 -3.10
C VAL A 140 -7.82 5.31 -4.27
N VAL A 141 -7.24 6.51 -4.25
CA VAL A 141 -7.38 7.46 -5.37
C VAL A 141 -6.80 6.88 -6.65
N ASN A 142 -5.59 6.26 -6.58
CA ASN A 142 -4.97 5.63 -7.74
C ASN A 142 -5.84 4.53 -8.34
N LEU A 143 -6.48 3.69 -7.51
CA LEU A 143 -7.39 2.63 -7.99
C LEU A 143 -8.67 3.20 -8.61
N ILE A 144 -9.24 4.28 -8.04
CA ILE A 144 -10.40 4.95 -8.63
C ILE A 144 -10.05 5.51 -10.00
N VAL A 145 -8.90 6.18 -10.13
CA VAL A 145 -8.43 6.71 -11.42
C VAL A 145 -8.19 5.57 -12.43
N MET A 146 -7.62 4.45 -11.96
CA MET A 146 -7.40 3.27 -12.80
C MET A 146 -8.72 2.65 -13.26
N LEU A 147 -9.72 2.51 -12.39
CA LEU A 147 -11.08 2.04 -12.76
C LEU A 147 -11.72 2.98 -13.78
N ALA A 148 -11.67 4.28 -13.54
CA ALA A 148 -12.22 5.27 -14.47
C ALA A 148 -11.51 5.20 -15.83
N ALA A 149 -10.19 5.09 -15.86
CA ALA A 149 -9.42 4.95 -17.09
C ALA A 149 -9.75 3.63 -17.81
N ALA A 150 -9.88 2.52 -17.10
CA ALA A 150 -10.26 1.23 -17.68
C ALA A 150 -11.66 1.28 -18.31
N THR A 151 -12.60 1.93 -17.66
CA THR A 151 -13.97 2.12 -18.20
C THR A 151 -13.95 3.00 -19.46
N LEU A 152 -13.20 4.12 -19.44
CA LEU A 152 -13.17 5.07 -20.56
C LEU A 152 -12.40 4.53 -21.76
N VAL A 153 -11.28 3.83 -21.55
CA VAL A 153 -10.37 3.39 -22.61
C VAL A 153 -10.77 2.04 -23.17
N PHE A 154 -11.16 1.10 -22.32
CA PHE A 154 -11.41 -0.30 -22.70
C PHE A 154 -12.90 -0.68 -22.66
N GLY A 155 -13.77 0.23 -22.19
CA GLY A 155 -15.19 -0.10 -22.04
C GLY A 155 -15.44 -1.12 -20.92
N TYR A 156 -14.57 -1.11 -19.86
CA TYR A 156 -14.76 -2.00 -18.70
C TYR A 156 -16.17 -1.82 -18.12
N GLY A 157 -16.93 -2.89 -18.09
CA GLY A 157 -18.31 -2.88 -17.66
C GLY A 157 -18.75 -4.25 -17.16
N PRO A 158 -18.18 -4.75 -16.05
CA PRO A 158 -18.50 -6.06 -15.52
C PRO A 158 -19.94 -6.14 -15.00
N GLU A 159 -20.49 -7.33 -14.92
CA GLU A 159 -21.87 -7.59 -14.50
C GLU A 159 -22.20 -7.09 -13.10
N GLY A 160 -21.21 -7.06 -12.17
CA GLY A 160 -21.35 -6.47 -10.82
C GLY A 160 -21.45 -4.94 -10.82
N GLY A 161 -21.29 -4.31 -11.98
CA GLY A 161 -21.41 -2.86 -12.16
C GLY A 161 -20.43 -2.05 -11.31
N VAL A 162 -20.82 -0.80 -11.00
CA VAL A 162 -19.98 0.12 -10.22
C VAL A 162 -19.76 -0.39 -8.79
N LEU A 163 -20.80 -0.96 -8.16
CA LEU A 163 -20.71 -1.43 -6.78
C LEU A 163 -19.76 -2.63 -6.65
N GLY A 164 -19.85 -3.59 -7.56
CA GLY A 164 -18.93 -4.72 -7.63
C GLY A 164 -17.48 -4.28 -7.87
N SER A 165 -17.28 -3.34 -8.79
CA SER A 165 -15.95 -2.78 -9.09
C SER A 165 -15.34 -2.03 -7.89
N LEU A 166 -16.15 -1.28 -7.14
CA LEU A 166 -15.71 -0.63 -5.90
C LEU A 166 -15.41 -1.66 -4.79
N GLY A 167 -16.21 -2.73 -4.71
CA GLY A 167 -15.94 -3.87 -3.81
C GLY A 167 -14.60 -4.53 -4.14
N ALA A 168 -14.33 -4.78 -5.42
CA ALA A 168 -13.05 -5.30 -5.90
C ALA A 168 -11.88 -4.39 -5.53
N ALA A 169 -12.03 -3.08 -5.72
CA ALA A 169 -11.03 -2.10 -5.30
C ALA A 169 -10.81 -2.11 -3.78
N LEU A 170 -11.86 -2.27 -2.98
CA LEU A 170 -11.76 -2.35 -1.52
C LEU A 170 -10.96 -3.59 -1.08
N ILE A 171 -11.21 -4.75 -1.65
CA ILE A 171 -10.43 -5.97 -1.41
C ILE A 171 -8.95 -5.73 -1.76
N ALA A 172 -8.68 -5.12 -2.91
CA ALA A 172 -7.32 -4.78 -3.34
C ALA A 172 -6.63 -3.84 -2.33
N VAL A 173 -7.33 -2.81 -1.84
CA VAL A 173 -6.82 -1.88 -0.81
C VAL A 173 -6.49 -2.62 0.48
N VAL A 174 -7.36 -3.50 0.96
CA VAL A 174 -7.17 -4.25 2.21
C VAL A 174 -5.95 -5.15 2.14
N LEU A 175 -5.75 -5.88 1.03
CA LEU A 175 -4.56 -6.70 0.85
C LEU A 175 -3.30 -5.84 0.71
N GLY A 176 -3.33 -4.80 -0.13
CA GLY A 176 -2.20 -3.89 -0.33
C GLY A 176 -1.78 -3.19 0.96
N TRP A 177 -2.74 -2.79 1.80
CA TRP A 177 -2.48 -2.24 3.13
C TRP A 177 -1.83 -3.26 4.07
N SER A 178 -2.32 -4.50 4.07
CA SER A 178 -1.78 -5.58 4.90
C SER A 178 -0.34 -5.93 4.53
N LEU A 179 -0.04 -6.06 3.23
CA LEU A 179 1.32 -6.28 2.72
C LEU A 179 2.20 -5.03 2.86
N GLY A 180 1.62 -3.84 2.84
CA GLY A 180 2.31 -2.59 3.14
C GLY A 180 2.98 -2.61 4.52
N TRP A 181 2.31 -3.16 5.54
CA TRP A 181 2.91 -3.37 6.86
C TRP A 181 4.07 -4.37 6.85
N LEU A 182 3.99 -5.42 6.02
CA LEU A 182 5.10 -6.34 5.80
C LEU A 182 6.32 -5.61 5.20
N PHE A 183 6.09 -4.81 4.16
CA PHE A 183 7.17 -4.02 3.54
C PHE A 183 7.74 -2.96 4.48
N MET A 184 6.92 -2.33 5.33
CA MET A 184 7.39 -1.42 6.38
C MET A 184 8.22 -2.16 7.45
N ALA A 185 7.85 -3.38 7.83
CA ALA A 185 8.65 -4.19 8.75
C ALA A 185 10.00 -4.57 8.13
N LEU A 186 9.99 -4.99 6.86
CA LEU A 186 11.18 -5.34 6.09
C LEU A 186 12.10 -4.12 5.88
N SER A 187 11.51 -2.95 5.64
CA SER A 187 12.18 -1.65 5.55
C SER A 187 13.03 -1.36 6.79
N ALA A 188 12.43 -1.48 7.96
CA ALA A 188 13.11 -1.22 9.22
C ALA A 188 14.23 -2.25 9.52
N TRP A 189 14.17 -3.45 8.93
CA TRP A 189 15.18 -4.49 9.06
C TRP A 189 16.34 -4.29 8.07
N LEU A 190 16.03 -4.07 6.78
CA LEU A 190 17.04 -3.91 5.72
C LEU A 190 17.77 -2.55 5.78
N ARG A 191 17.09 -1.48 6.20
CA ARG A 191 17.61 -0.10 6.31
C ARG A 191 18.24 0.47 5.03
N ARG A 192 18.04 -0.15 3.89
CA ARG A 192 18.59 0.23 2.57
C ARG A 192 17.48 0.20 1.53
N PRO A 193 17.06 1.36 1.01
CA PRO A 193 16.02 1.43 -0.01
C PRO A 193 16.42 0.72 -1.30
N GLU A 194 17.72 0.75 -1.64
CA GLU A 194 18.29 0.09 -2.82
C GLU A 194 18.12 -1.43 -2.78
N SER A 195 18.07 -2.02 -1.58
CA SER A 195 17.85 -3.47 -1.39
C SER A 195 16.37 -3.81 -1.28
N LEU A 196 15.57 -2.95 -0.66
CA LEU A 196 14.15 -3.21 -0.42
C LEU A 196 13.36 -3.22 -1.72
N GLN A 197 13.65 -2.31 -2.65
CA GLN A 197 12.91 -2.20 -3.90
C GLN A 197 13.02 -3.44 -4.80
N PRO A 198 14.21 -3.98 -5.11
CA PRO A 198 14.33 -5.20 -5.90
C PRO A 198 13.79 -6.44 -5.18
N ILE A 199 14.03 -6.58 -3.86
CA ILE A 199 13.49 -7.71 -3.09
C ILE A 199 11.95 -7.66 -3.06
N GLY A 200 11.37 -6.51 -2.78
CA GLY A 200 9.92 -6.35 -2.77
C GLY A 200 9.30 -6.52 -4.16
N GLY A 201 9.98 -6.05 -5.21
CA GLY A 201 9.58 -6.29 -6.59
C GLY A 201 9.60 -7.76 -6.96
N MET A 202 10.64 -8.50 -6.53
CA MET A 202 10.72 -9.94 -6.73
C MET A 202 9.61 -10.69 -5.98
N VAL A 203 9.32 -10.31 -4.73
CA VAL A 203 8.20 -10.88 -3.97
C VAL A 203 6.87 -10.61 -4.69
N ASN A 204 6.62 -9.39 -5.14
CA ASN A 204 5.40 -9.06 -5.90
C ASN A 204 5.30 -9.87 -7.20
N MET A 205 6.41 -10.03 -7.93
CA MET A 205 6.46 -10.83 -9.15
C MET A 205 6.16 -12.32 -8.88
N VAL A 206 6.76 -12.89 -7.83
CA VAL A 206 6.48 -14.28 -7.44
C VAL A 206 5.02 -14.45 -7.04
N LEU A 207 4.47 -13.56 -6.22
CA LEU A 207 3.05 -13.60 -5.84
C LEU A 207 2.13 -13.50 -7.06
N LEU A 208 2.46 -12.65 -8.03
CA LEU A 208 1.67 -12.44 -9.23
C LEU A 208 1.67 -13.67 -10.15
N PHE A 209 2.86 -14.20 -10.48
CA PHE A 209 2.96 -15.34 -11.40
C PHE A 209 2.57 -16.67 -10.74
N ALA A 210 2.69 -16.77 -9.42
CA ALA A 210 2.20 -17.91 -8.66
C ALA A 210 0.74 -17.73 -8.20
N SER A 211 -0.05 -16.96 -8.93
CA SER A 211 -1.46 -16.72 -8.66
C SER A 211 -2.34 -17.04 -9.87
N ASN A 212 -3.64 -16.97 -9.69
CA ASN A 212 -4.65 -17.09 -10.75
C ASN A 212 -4.95 -15.75 -11.46
N ALA A 213 -3.97 -14.82 -11.48
CA ALA A 213 -4.15 -13.49 -12.06
C ALA A 213 -4.47 -13.53 -13.57
N PHE A 214 -3.72 -14.32 -14.33
CA PHE A 214 -3.77 -14.33 -15.78
C PHE A 214 -4.61 -15.48 -16.35
N VAL A 215 -4.66 -16.61 -15.66
CA VAL A 215 -5.32 -17.83 -16.08
C VAL A 215 -6.15 -18.38 -14.92
N PRO A 216 -7.37 -18.90 -15.18
CA PRO A 216 -8.15 -19.57 -14.15
C PRO A 216 -7.37 -20.71 -13.48
N ALA A 217 -7.62 -20.93 -12.18
CA ALA A 217 -6.89 -21.93 -11.38
C ALA A 217 -6.90 -23.34 -11.99
N ASP A 218 -7.96 -23.69 -12.70
CA ASP A 218 -8.11 -25.00 -13.36
C ASP A 218 -7.24 -25.15 -14.62
N GLY A 219 -6.76 -24.04 -15.17
CA GLY A 219 -5.80 -24.03 -16.28
C GLY A 219 -4.33 -24.07 -15.85
N LEU A 220 -4.05 -24.06 -14.52
CA LEU A 220 -2.70 -24.06 -14.00
C LEU A 220 -2.16 -25.50 -13.86
N PRO A 221 -0.84 -25.73 -14.06
CA PRO A 221 -0.18 -26.98 -13.70
C PRO A 221 -0.37 -27.30 -12.21
N GLY A 222 -0.49 -28.58 -11.85
CA GLY A 222 -0.84 -29.01 -10.48
C GLY A 222 0.03 -28.45 -9.37
N TRP A 223 1.34 -28.34 -9.58
CA TRP A 223 2.26 -27.75 -8.61
C TRP A 223 2.01 -26.23 -8.40
N LEU A 224 1.66 -25.53 -9.49
CA LEU A 224 1.38 -24.10 -9.44
C LEU A 224 0.00 -23.83 -8.82
N LYS A 225 -0.98 -24.72 -9.06
CA LYS A 225 -2.28 -24.68 -8.40
C LYS A 225 -2.14 -24.78 -6.88
N ALA A 226 -1.31 -25.72 -6.37
CA ALA A 226 -1.05 -25.87 -4.95
C ALA A 226 -0.39 -24.61 -4.33
N VAL A 227 0.50 -23.93 -5.07
CA VAL A 227 1.07 -22.66 -4.62
C VAL A 227 0.03 -21.53 -4.64
N ALA A 228 -0.81 -21.48 -5.68
CA ALA A 228 -1.86 -20.48 -5.80
C ALA A 228 -2.92 -20.60 -4.68
N GLU A 229 -3.20 -21.81 -4.20
CA GLU A 229 -4.13 -22.07 -3.09
C GLU A 229 -3.67 -21.49 -1.74
N VAL A 230 -2.35 -21.36 -1.51
CA VAL A 230 -1.78 -20.75 -0.28
C VAL A 230 -1.42 -19.28 -0.49
N ASN A 231 -1.49 -18.77 -1.72
CA ASN A 231 -1.07 -17.43 -2.06
C ASN A 231 -2.16 -16.41 -1.67
N PRO A 232 -1.88 -15.47 -0.74
CA PRO A 232 -2.86 -14.46 -0.34
C PRO A 232 -3.32 -13.56 -1.49
N MET A 233 -2.47 -13.40 -2.51
CA MET A 233 -2.82 -12.64 -3.71
C MET A 233 -3.88 -13.36 -4.55
N SER A 234 -3.82 -14.69 -4.66
CA SER A 234 -4.83 -15.49 -5.37
C SER A 234 -6.22 -15.34 -4.74
N HIS A 235 -6.30 -15.44 -3.41
CA HIS A 235 -7.57 -15.26 -2.70
C HIS A 235 -8.15 -13.87 -2.92
N ALA A 236 -7.30 -12.83 -2.84
CA ALA A 236 -7.76 -11.46 -3.05
C ALA A 236 -8.17 -11.20 -4.50
N ILE A 237 -7.48 -11.76 -5.48
CA ILE A 237 -7.85 -11.64 -6.90
C ILE A 237 -9.17 -12.35 -7.17
N THR A 238 -9.37 -13.56 -6.62
CA THR A 238 -10.63 -14.29 -6.77
C THR A 238 -11.77 -13.49 -6.13
N ALA A 239 -11.64 -13.07 -4.87
CA ALA A 239 -12.68 -12.28 -4.19
C ALA A 239 -12.98 -10.96 -4.93
N ALA A 240 -11.95 -10.27 -5.43
CA ALA A 240 -12.14 -9.04 -6.20
C ALA A 240 -12.83 -9.29 -7.55
N ARG A 241 -12.52 -10.41 -8.18
CA ARG A 241 -13.12 -10.82 -9.46
C ARG A 241 -14.58 -11.22 -9.29
N ASP A 242 -14.90 -12.04 -8.29
CA ASP A 242 -16.25 -12.48 -7.98
C ASP A 242 -17.16 -11.27 -7.69
N LEU A 243 -16.66 -10.30 -6.91
CA LEU A 243 -17.36 -9.03 -6.68
C LEU A 243 -17.56 -8.23 -7.97
N ALA A 244 -16.54 -8.13 -8.82
CA ALA A 244 -16.64 -7.40 -10.08
C ALA A 244 -17.62 -8.06 -11.04
N LEU A 245 -17.63 -9.39 -11.12
CA LEU A 245 -18.52 -10.15 -12.00
C LEU A 245 -19.96 -10.30 -11.46
N GLY A 246 -20.21 -9.84 -10.22
CA GLY A 246 -21.56 -9.85 -9.64
C GLY A 246 -21.97 -11.16 -8.99
N ASP A 247 -21.05 -12.09 -8.81
CA ASP A 247 -21.27 -13.39 -8.14
C ASP A 247 -20.34 -13.50 -6.90
N PRO A 248 -20.55 -12.69 -5.85
CA PRO A 248 -19.69 -12.67 -4.69
C PRO A 248 -19.78 -13.96 -3.87
N ASP A 249 -18.67 -14.69 -3.74
CA ASP A 249 -18.56 -15.80 -2.80
C ASP A 249 -18.13 -15.33 -1.40
N PRO A 250 -19.01 -15.43 -0.39
CA PRO A 250 -18.68 -15.05 0.98
C PRO A 250 -17.49 -15.83 1.56
N GLY A 251 -17.28 -17.08 1.11
CA GLY A 251 -16.18 -17.93 1.58
C GLY A 251 -14.83 -17.37 1.15
N THR A 252 -14.69 -17.00 -0.11
CA THR A 252 -13.46 -16.41 -0.68
C THR A 252 -13.17 -15.04 -0.08
N ILE A 253 -14.21 -14.22 0.12
CA ILE A 253 -14.06 -12.92 0.79
C ILE A 253 -13.56 -13.11 2.21
N LEU A 254 -14.18 -14.02 2.98
CA LEU A 254 -13.78 -14.30 4.37
C LEU A 254 -12.36 -14.83 4.45
N ALA A 255 -11.97 -15.76 3.57
CA ALA A 255 -10.61 -16.29 3.50
C ALA A 255 -9.59 -15.17 3.25
N THR A 256 -9.89 -14.26 2.31
CA THR A 256 -9.05 -13.10 2.03
C THR A 256 -8.89 -12.20 3.26
N LEU A 257 -10.00 -11.87 3.92
CA LEU A 257 -9.98 -11.01 5.11
C LEU A 257 -9.23 -11.67 6.28
N LEU A 258 -9.37 -12.97 6.47
CA LEU A 258 -8.62 -13.72 7.49
C LEU A 258 -7.11 -13.74 7.19
N CYS A 259 -6.71 -13.98 5.94
CA CYS A 259 -5.31 -13.87 5.53
C CYS A 259 -4.75 -12.46 5.78
N CYS A 260 -5.49 -11.43 5.42
CA CYS A 260 -5.11 -10.04 5.69
C CYS A 260 -4.99 -9.73 7.18
N LEU A 261 -5.93 -10.23 7.98
CA LEU A 261 -5.91 -10.06 9.45
C LEU A 261 -4.67 -10.72 10.06
N VAL A 262 -4.37 -11.96 9.69
CA VAL A 262 -3.17 -12.67 10.15
C VAL A 262 -1.90 -11.90 9.77
N LEU A 263 -1.80 -11.44 8.52
CA LEU A 263 -0.68 -10.61 8.07
C LEU A 263 -0.54 -9.36 8.94
N VAL A 264 -1.61 -8.61 9.19
CA VAL A 264 -1.58 -7.38 9.98
C VAL A 264 -1.19 -7.66 11.43
N VAL A 265 -1.79 -8.68 12.05
CA VAL A 265 -1.51 -9.05 13.46
C VAL A 265 -0.04 -9.42 13.65
N VAL A 266 0.59 -10.03 12.66
CA VAL A 266 2.01 -10.42 12.71
C VAL A 266 2.91 -9.23 12.34
N THR A 267 2.61 -8.52 11.26
CA THR A 267 3.53 -7.54 10.66
C THR A 267 3.52 -6.19 11.36
N VAL A 268 2.38 -5.74 11.91
CA VAL A 268 2.31 -4.45 12.63
C VAL A 268 3.19 -4.43 13.88
N PRO A 269 3.14 -5.43 14.78
CA PRO A 269 4.06 -5.48 15.91
C PRO A 269 5.53 -5.59 15.49
N LEU A 270 5.81 -6.36 14.43
CA LEU A 270 7.15 -6.49 13.88
C LEU A 270 7.66 -5.14 13.34
N ALA A 271 6.86 -4.44 12.55
CA ALA A 271 7.19 -3.12 12.02
C ALA A 271 7.49 -2.12 13.16
N ILE A 272 6.62 -2.03 14.15
CA ILE A 272 6.80 -1.12 15.29
C ILE A 272 8.05 -1.49 16.11
N ARG A 273 8.29 -2.78 16.38
CA ARG A 273 9.48 -3.25 17.12
C ARG A 273 10.77 -2.98 16.33
N SER A 274 10.79 -3.31 15.04
CA SER A 274 11.94 -3.11 14.16
C SER A 274 12.27 -1.62 14.03
N PHE A 275 11.26 -0.77 13.87
CA PHE A 275 11.43 0.68 13.82
C PHE A 275 11.98 1.24 15.15
N ARG A 276 11.50 0.78 16.30
CA ARG A 276 12.02 1.18 17.63
C ARG A 276 13.47 0.76 17.86
N ARG A 277 13.92 -0.36 17.29
CA ARG A 277 15.31 -0.83 17.38
C ARG A 277 16.22 -0.14 16.37
N ALA A 278 15.68 0.33 15.28
CA ALA A 278 16.41 1.02 14.23
C ALA A 278 16.67 2.51 14.57
N THR A 279 15.94 3.00 15.53
CA THR A 279 16.02 4.36 16.08
C THR A 279 16.63 4.35 17.47
#